data_2580d18fece76080947bcdfe08670157
#
_entry.id   2580d18fece76080947bcdfe08670157
#
_cell.length_a   1.000
_cell.length_b   1.000
_cell.length_c   1.000
_cell.angle_alpha   90.00
_cell.angle_beta   90.00
_cell.angle_gamma   90.00
#
_symmetry.space_group_name_H-M   'P 1'
#
loop_
_entity.id
_entity.type
_entity.pdbx_description
1 polymer ?
#
loop_
_entity_poly.entity_id
_entity_poly.type
_entity_poly.pdbx_seq_one_letter_code
_entity_poly.pdbx_strand_id
1 'polypeptide(L)'
;MRVASPALSFLLLAAVDAFTGPISIVGRRSDATKLAASSRKASAALTVEVPLTTDDNFKSSPRWRKKTKQLATLGPASSSFEMIEKLFLAGADVFRLNFSHGEHAQKKELLDIIRVVEDKYDHPIAILGDLQGPKIRTGTFANPDGEMLEAGQIFRFDSDETPGNNQRVFLPHPEIIEASEIGHELLIDDGKVKVVVVGTGPGYLDCEVVVGGMIKDRKGVNTPDSILEISCLTPKDRADLDYMLSIGVDWVALSFVQRPEDIVEIKRLIMSYNPQNANPPHIMA
;
A
#
# COMPACT_ATOMS: atom_id res chain seq x y z
N MET A 1 12.80 11.41 -42.11
CA MET A 1 12.16 12.20 -41.03
C MET A 1 12.06 11.26 -39.83
N ARG A 2 12.89 11.47 -38.82
CA ARG A 2 12.89 10.67 -37.58
C ARG A 2 11.91 11.32 -36.62
N VAL A 3 10.89 10.59 -36.20
CA VAL A 3 10.01 11.00 -35.10
C VAL A 3 10.48 10.25 -33.87
N ALA A 4 10.98 10.99 -32.91
CA ALA A 4 11.44 10.48 -31.62
C ALA A 4 10.22 10.15 -30.76
N SER A 5 10.20 8.96 -30.17
CA SER A 5 9.27 8.53 -29.12
C SER A 5 9.67 9.17 -27.80
N PRO A 6 8.77 9.76 -27.02
CA PRO A 6 9.10 10.25 -25.70
C PRO A 6 9.13 9.11 -24.69
N ALA A 7 10.25 9.00 -23.99
CA ALA A 7 10.39 8.18 -22.80
C ALA A 7 9.37 8.63 -21.72
N LEU A 8 8.54 7.70 -21.24
CA LEU A 8 7.64 7.91 -20.13
C LEU A 8 8.45 7.91 -18.84
N SER A 9 8.82 9.09 -18.37
CA SER A 9 9.30 9.29 -17.01
C SER A 9 8.10 9.15 -16.08
N PHE A 10 8.13 8.17 -15.16
CA PHE A 10 7.22 8.09 -14.03
C PHE A 10 7.44 9.32 -13.15
N LEU A 11 6.67 10.35 -13.39
CA LEU A 11 6.54 11.49 -12.49
C LEU A 11 5.51 11.10 -11.44
N LEU A 12 5.97 10.96 -10.20
CA LEU A 12 5.10 10.90 -9.03
C LEU A 12 4.36 12.25 -8.96
N LEU A 13 3.13 12.29 -9.47
CA LEU A 13 2.31 13.50 -9.44
C LEU A 13 1.83 13.69 -8.00
N ALA A 14 2.54 14.55 -7.25
CA ALA A 14 2.00 15.11 -6.03
C ALA A 14 0.78 15.95 -6.41
N ALA A 15 -0.41 15.51 -5.99
CA ALA A 15 -1.60 16.34 -6.05
C ALA A 15 -1.40 17.52 -5.10
N VAL A 16 -1.03 18.67 -5.67
CA VAL A 16 -1.04 19.95 -5.00
C VAL A 16 -2.31 20.63 -5.47
N ASP A 17 -3.35 20.62 -4.63
CA ASP A 17 -4.40 21.61 -4.74
C ASP A 17 -4.88 22.07 -3.37
N ALA A 18 -4.66 23.38 -3.20
CA ALA A 18 -5.47 24.34 -2.51
C ALA A 18 -5.74 24.14 -1.00
N PHE A 19 -4.77 24.49 -0.18
CA PHE A 19 -5.05 25.09 1.12
C PHE A 19 -4.42 26.49 1.20
N THR A 20 -5.08 27.47 0.58
CA THR A 20 -4.86 28.89 0.84
C THR A 20 -6.06 29.42 1.60
N GLY A 21 -6.10 29.15 2.90
CA GLY A 21 -6.99 29.79 3.83
C GLY A 21 -6.38 29.74 5.23
N PRO A 22 -6.44 30.82 6.04
CA PRO A 22 -5.94 30.78 7.39
C PRO A 22 -6.83 29.84 8.22
N ILE A 23 -6.30 28.68 8.63
CA ILE A 23 -6.97 27.82 9.60
C ILE A 23 -6.87 28.52 10.96
N SER A 24 -7.95 29.13 11.37
CA SER A 24 -8.13 29.59 12.75
C SER A 24 -8.35 28.34 13.62
N ILE A 25 -7.33 27.90 14.31
CA ILE A 25 -7.42 26.85 15.32
C ILE A 25 -8.04 27.50 16.57
N VAL A 26 -9.38 27.47 16.64
CA VAL A 26 -10.07 27.76 17.90
C VAL A 26 -10.01 26.48 18.73
N GLY A 27 -9.23 26.56 19.80
CA GLY A 27 -9.10 25.47 20.77
C GLY A 27 -10.42 25.11 21.44
N ARG A 28 -10.87 23.88 21.22
CA ARG A 28 -11.77 23.17 22.13
C ARG A 28 -11.21 21.77 22.37
N ARG A 29 -10.19 21.70 23.22
CA ARG A 29 -9.61 20.47 23.75
C ARG A 29 -10.15 20.11 25.12
N SER A 30 -11.45 20.18 25.42
CA SER A 30 -11.89 19.88 26.79
C SER A 30 -12.75 18.63 26.94
N ASP A 31 -13.43 18.13 25.92
CA ASP A 31 -14.43 17.10 26.17
C ASP A 31 -14.14 15.71 25.55
N ALA A 32 -13.34 15.61 24.51
CA ALA A 32 -12.98 14.30 23.92
C ALA A 32 -11.99 13.51 24.79
N THR A 33 -11.16 14.22 25.57
CA THR A 33 -10.15 13.58 26.45
C THR A 33 -10.78 12.89 27.68
N LYS A 34 -11.98 13.29 28.10
CA LYS A 34 -12.65 12.67 29.26
C LYS A 34 -13.36 11.36 28.94
N LEU A 35 -13.85 11.18 27.71
CA LEU A 35 -14.46 9.90 27.32
C LEU A 35 -13.41 8.82 26.99
N ALA A 36 -12.25 9.18 26.46
CA ALA A 36 -11.16 8.24 26.19
C ALA A 36 -10.47 7.73 27.46
N ALA A 37 -10.51 8.50 28.57
CA ALA A 37 -9.91 8.11 29.84
C ALA A 37 -10.70 7.02 30.59
N SER A 38 -11.97 6.79 30.25
CA SER A 38 -12.82 5.81 30.94
C SER A 38 -12.62 4.37 30.44
N SER A 39 -12.14 4.14 29.21
CA SER A 39 -11.91 2.81 28.66
C SER A 39 -10.46 2.29 28.83
N ARG A 40 -9.56 3.10 29.40
CA ARG A 40 -8.13 2.77 29.56
C ARG A 40 -7.79 1.97 30.84
N LYS A 41 -8.75 1.37 31.55
CA LYS A 41 -8.49 0.71 32.83
C LYS A 41 -8.27 -0.81 32.77
N ALA A 42 -7.81 -1.37 31.67
CA ALA A 42 -7.43 -2.79 31.63
C ALA A 42 -6.34 -3.11 30.57
N SER A 43 -5.23 -2.39 30.60
CA SER A 43 -3.99 -2.87 29.95
C SER A 43 -2.83 -2.51 30.85
N ALA A 44 -2.00 -3.49 31.21
CA ALA A 44 -0.81 -3.28 32.00
C ALA A 44 0.06 -2.25 31.30
N ALA A 45 0.13 -1.03 31.86
CA ALA A 45 0.91 0.06 31.33
C ALA A 45 2.40 -0.35 31.37
N LEU A 46 3.02 -0.45 30.21
CA LEU A 46 4.45 -0.27 30.05
C LEU A 46 4.74 1.19 30.42
N THR A 47 5.01 1.43 31.71
CA THR A 47 5.52 2.71 32.19
C THR A 47 6.98 2.82 31.73
N VAL A 48 7.18 3.26 30.49
CA VAL A 48 8.46 3.79 30.09
C VAL A 48 8.53 5.21 30.66
N GLU A 49 9.30 5.39 31.74
CA GLU A 49 9.66 6.73 32.21
C GLU A 49 10.54 7.38 31.14
N VAL A 50 9.94 8.15 30.26
CA VAL A 50 10.66 8.93 29.25
C VAL A 50 10.95 10.28 29.87
N PRO A 51 12.24 10.68 30.00
CA PRO A 51 12.58 12.02 30.47
C PRO A 51 11.99 13.03 29.50
N LEU A 52 11.08 13.89 29.95
CA LEU A 52 10.58 15.02 29.19
C LEU A 52 11.69 16.07 29.06
N THR A 53 12.59 15.91 28.11
CA THR A 53 13.44 16.99 27.67
C THR A 53 12.63 17.85 26.68
N THR A 54 11.97 18.87 27.20
CA THR A 54 11.40 19.95 26.37
C THR A 54 12.58 20.78 25.84
N ASP A 55 13.19 20.29 24.77
CA ASP A 55 14.17 21.10 24.06
C ASP A 55 13.41 22.06 23.14
N ASP A 56 13.27 23.32 23.57
CA ASP A 56 12.63 24.40 22.79
C ASP A 56 13.31 24.61 21.43
N ASN A 57 14.55 24.17 21.27
CA ASN A 57 15.27 24.17 20.00
C ASN A 57 14.68 23.20 18.96
N PHE A 58 13.91 22.20 19.38
CA PHE A 58 13.29 21.25 18.44
C PHE A 58 12.33 21.95 17.48
N LYS A 59 11.50 22.88 17.97
CA LYS A 59 10.54 23.64 17.16
C LYS A 59 11.20 24.60 16.16
N SER A 60 12.47 24.95 16.37
CA SER A 60 13.23 25.81 15.45
C SER A 60 14.00 25.02 14.37
N SER A 61 13.96 23.70 14.42
CA SER A 61 14.73 22.85 13.52
C SER A 61 14.26 22.97 12.05
N PRO A 62 15.15 22.75 11.07
CA PRO A 62 14.81 22.76 9.64
C PRO A 62 13.66 21.81 9.27
N ARG A 63 13.42 20.76 10.06
CA ARG A 63 12.33 19.81 9.91
C ARG A 63 10.97 20.49 9.75
N TRP A 64 10.66 21.48 10.60
CA TRP A 64 9.38 22.18 10.61
C TRP A 64 9.14 23.07 9.38
N ARG A 65 10.20 23.38 8.65
CA ARG A 65 10.17 24.23 7.47
C ARG A 65 10.03 23.47 6.17
N LYS A 66 10.21 22.15 6.19
CA LYS A 66 10.14 21.37 4.96
C LYS A 66 8.69 21.28 4.44
N LYS A 67 8.53 21.53 3.15
CA LYS A 67 7.22 21.51 2.49
C LYS A 67 6.84 20.09 2.03
N THR A 68 7.82 19.29 1.65
CA THR A 68 7.62 17.90 1.23
C THR A 68 7.53 17.01 2.47
N LYS A 69 6.46 16.19 2.56
CA LYS A 69 6.30 15.21 3.62
C LYS A 69 6.98 13.90 3.24
N GLN A 70 7.63 13.28 4.21
CA GLN A 70 8.33 12.01 4.03
C GLN A 70 7.52 10.89 4.66
N LEU A 71 7.26 9.85 3.89
CA LEU A 71 6.61 8.64 4.35
C LEU A 71 7.65 7.54 4.55
N ALA A 72 7.63 6.90 5.72
CA ALA A 72 8.48 5.76 6.05
C ALA A 72 7.62 4.51 6.28
N THR A 73 7.93 3.41 5.59
CA THR A 73 7.27 2.13 5.84
C THR A 73 7.95 1.43 7.01
N LEU A 74 7.17 1.04 8.01
CA LEU A 74 7.67 0.25 9.13
C LEU A 74 7.72 -1.25 8.77
N GLY A 75 8.78 -1.89 9.21
CA GLY A 75 9.03 -3.32 9.03
C GLY A 75 9.84 -3.89 10.21
N PRO A 76 10.26 -5.16 10.17
CA PRO A 76 10.93 -5.80 11.30
C PRO A 76 12.16 -5.05 11.82
N ALA A 77 12.93 -4.42 10.94
CA ALA A 77 14.12 -3.65 11.31
C ALA A 77 13.81 -2.25 11.88
N SER A 78 12.55 -1.79 11.81
CA SER A 78 12.15 -0.44 12.20
C SER A 78 10.94 -0.43 13.13
N SER A 79 10.72 -1.51 13.90
CA SER A 79 9.58 -1.67 14.79
C SER A 79 9.82 -1.24 16.23
N SER A 80 11.08 -0.97 16.62
CA SER A 80 11.37 -0.52 18.00
C SER A 80 11.10 0.96 18.19
N PHE A 81 10.79 1.33 19.44
CA PHE A 81 10.58 2.75 19.82
C PHE A 81 11.75 3.63 19.39
N GLU A 82 12.99 3.21 19.67
CA GLU A 82 14.19 3.98 19.36
C GLU A 82 14.37 4.20 17.85
N MET A 83 14.01 3.20 17.04
CA MET A 83 14.12 3.32 15.59
C MET A 83 13.02 4.23 15.02
N ILE A 84 11.79 4.08 15.48
CA ILE A 84 10.67 4.95 15.08
C ILE A 84 10.97 6.41 15.46
N GLU A 85 11.48 6.64 16.66
CA GLU A 85 11.91 7.95 17.11
C GLU A 85 13.04 8.52 16.24
N LYS A 86 14.07 7.74 15.93
CA LYS A 86 15.16 8.14 15.02
C LYS A 86 14.65 8.50 13.64
N LEU A 87 13.74 7.70 13.07
CA LEU A 87 13.11 7.99 11.78
C LEU A 87 12.31 9.30 11.83
N PHE A 88 11.54 9.49 12.90
CA PHE A 88 10.84 10.75 13.11
C PHE A 88 11.81 11.93 13.20
N LEU A 89 12.86 11.87 13.98
CA LEU A 89 13.86 12.93 14.10
C LEU A 89 14.61 13.18 12.78
N ALA A 90 14.86 12.12 12.01
CA ALA A 90 15.46 12.23 10.68
C ALA A 90 14.54 12.89 9.64
N GLY A 91 13.23 12.99 9.93
CA GLY A 91 12.30 13.74 9.09
C GLY A 91 11.09 12.95 8.57
N ALA A 92 10.83 11.72 9.01
CA ALA A 92 9.60 11.03 8.65
C ALA A 92 8.39 11.74 9.26
N ASP A 93 7.40 12.08 8.42
CA ASP A 93 6.17 12.77 8.83
C ASP A 93 4.98 11.81 8.87
N VAL A 94 5.06 10.72 8.08
CA VAL A 94 4.02 9.70 7.94
C VAL A 94 4.65 8.34 8.11
N PHE A 95 4.05 7.48 8.93
CA PHE A 95 4.44 6.07 9.01
C PHE A 95 3.41 5.18 8.32
N ARG A 96 3.89 4.35 7.37
CA ARG A 96 3.05 3.40 6.65
C ARG A 96 3.10 2.04 7.34
N LEU A 97 1.92 1.53 7.69
CA LEU A 97 1.68 0.19 8.20
C LEU A 97 1.15 -0.68 7.05
N ASN A 98 1.97 -1.61 6.57
CA ASN A 98 1.60 -2.49 5.46
C ASN A 98 0.78 -3.68 5.98
N PHE A 99 -0.51 -3.74 5.66
CA PHE A 99 -1.43 -4.81 6.05
C PHE A 99 -1.33 -6.07 5.18
N SER A 100 -0.48 -6.07 4.16
CA SER A 100 -0.20 -7.30 3.41
C SER A 100 0.51 -8.37 4.24
N HIS A 101 1.17 -8.00 5.33
CA HIS A 101 1.98 -8.89 6.16
C HIS A 101 1.80 -8.60 7.65
N GLY A 102 1.95 -9.64 8.47
CA GLY A 102 1.88 -9.55 9.93
C GLY A 102 0.44 -9.47 10.46
N GLU A 103 0.32 -9.55 11.76
CA GLU A 103 -0.95 -9.61 12.47
C GLU A 103 -1.45 -8.22 12.89
N HIS A 104 -2.77 -8.08 13.09
CA HIS A 104 -3.41 -6.85 13.56
C HIS A 104 -2.81 -6.33 14.88
N ALA A 105 -2.50 -7.23 15.82
CA ALA A 105 -1.89 -6.87 17.09
C ALA A 105 -0.56 -6.13 16.91
N GLN A 106 0.29 -6.60 15.98
CA GLN A 106 1.58 -5.96 15.68
C GLN A 106 1.38 -4.54 15.10
N LYS A 107 0.33 -4.33 14.30
CA LYS A 107 0.00 -2.99 13.77
C LYS A 107 -0.41 -2.05 14.88
N LYS A 108 -1.16 -2.55 15.86
CA LYS A 108 -1.57 -1.77 17.03
C LYS A 108 -0.38 -1.37 17.89
N GLU A 109 0.55 -2.30 18.14
CA GLU A 109 1.79 -2.01 18.87
C GLU A 109 2.60 -0.89 18.20
N LEU A 110 2.77 -0.97 16.87
CA LEU A 110 3.47 0.08 16.11
C LEU A 110 2.75 1.42 16.21
N LEU A 111 1.42 1.42 16.08
CA LEU A 111 0.60 2.61 16.21
C LEU A 111 0.77 3.23 17.61
N ASP A 112 0.74 2.43 18.65
CA ASP A 112 0.89 2.91 20.03
C ASP A 112 2.28 3.54 20.25
N ILE A 113 3.34 2.93 19.71
CA ILE A 113 4.69 3.50 19.75
C ILE A 113 4.73 4.86 19.02
N ILE A 114 4.13 4.96 17.83
CA ILE A 114 4.08 6.22 17.08
C ILE A 114 3.37 7.31 17.89
N ARG A 115 2.24 6.98 18.53
CA ARG A 115 1.50 7.94 19.38
C ARG A 115 2.30 8.38 20.59
N VAL A 116 3.12 7.49 21.19
CA VAL A 116 4.05 7.89 22.26
C VAL A 116 5.13 8.87 21.76
N VAL A 117 5.67 8.64 20.53
CA VAL A 117 6.62 9.58 19.92
C VAL A 117 5.93 10.93 19.61
N GLU A 118 4.72 10.91 19.09
CA GLU A 118 3.91 12.10 18.83
C GLU A 118 3.71 12.92 20.09
N ASP A 119 3.29 12.27 21.17
CA ASP A 119 3.09 12.92 22.47
C ASP A 119 4.41 13.48 23.04
N LYS A 120 5.52 12.74 22.91
CA LYS A 120 6.84 13.15 23.40
C LYS A 120 7.31 14.46 22.77
N TYR A 121 7.06 14.64 21.48
CA TYR A 121 7.56 15.79 20.72
C TYR A 121 6.49 16.86 20.47
N ASP A 122 5.28 16.70 20.99
CA ASP A 122 4.12 17.58 20.74
C ASP A 122 3.99 17.93 19.24
N HIS A 123 4.15 16.89 18.38
CA HIS A 123 4.13 17.03 16.93
C HIS A 123 3.30 15.95 16.27
N PRO A 124 2.28 16.33 15.44
CA PRO A 124 1.44 15.36 14.75
C PRO A 124 2.25 14.45 13.84
N ILE A 125 1.98 13.16 13.94
CA ILE A 125 2.55 12.14 13.07
C ILE A 125 1.39 11.40 12.41
N ALA A 126 1.31 11.43 11.08
CA ALA A 126 0.26 10.73 10.37
C ALA A 126 0.57 9.22 10.25
N ILE A 127 -0.47 8.41 10.32
CA ILE A 127 -0.40 6.96 10.16
C ILE A 127 -1.22 6.57 8.93
N LEU A 128 -0.57 5.89 7.99
CA LEU A 128 -1.18 5.36 6.79
C LEU A 128 -1.28 3.84 6.90
N GLY A 129 -2.49 3.31 6.92
CA GLY A 129 -2.77 1.89 6.75
C GLY A 129 -2.86 1.55 5.27
N ASP A 130 -2.08 0.58 4.81
CA ASP A 130 -2.03 0.20 3.40
C ASP A 130 -2.62 -1.19 3.19
N LEU A 131 -3.76 -1.24 2.50
CA LEU A 131 -4.48 -2.45 2.16
C LEU A 131 -3.72 -3.25 1.09
N GLN A 132 -3.88 -4.58 1.16
CA GLN A 132 -3.16 -5.47 0.26
C GLN A 132 -3.66 -5.41 -1.18
N GLY A 133 -4.98 -5.33 -1.36
CA GLY A 133 -5.66 -5.51 -2.63
C GLY A 133 -5.60 -6.94 -3.16
N PRO A 134 -6.20 -7.18 -4.33
CA PRO A 134 -6.15 -8.48 -5.00
C PRO A 134 -4.72 -8.74 -5.51
N LYS A 135 -4.01 -9.66 -4.85
CA LYS A 135 -2.66 -10.06 -5.30
C LYS A 135 -2.76 -11.01 -6.48
N ILE A 136 -2.65 -10.46 -7.65
CA ILE A 136 -2.55 -11.24 -8.89
C ILE A 136 -1.14 -11.82 -9.00
N ARG A 137 -1.04 -13.16 -9.06
CA ARG A 137 0.25 -13.86 -9.06
C ARG A 137 0.20 -15.08 -9.97
N THR A 138 1.35 -15.41 -10.55
CA THR A 138 1.55 -16.70 -11.23
C THR A 138 1.45 -17.88 -10.25
N GLY A 139 1.23 -19.06 -10.75
CA GLY A 139 1.39 -20.33 -10.02
C GLY A 139 2.86 -20.62 -9.67
N THR A 140 3.13 -21.90 -9.44
CA THR A 140 4.47 -22.39 -9.09
C THR A 140 5.14 -23.03 -10.30
N PHE A 141 6.45 -23.22 -10.23
CA PHE A 141 7.26 -23.89 -11.23
C PHE A 141 7.76 -25.26 -10.74
N ALA A 142 8.00 -26.18 -11.66
CA ALA A 142 8.60 -27.46 -11.33
C ALA A 142 10.05 -27.31 -10.86
N ASN A 143 10.77 -26.33 -11.41
CA ASN A 143 12.11 -25.97 -10.98
C ASN A 143 12.04 -24.94 -9.83
N PRO A 144 12.49 -25.27 -8.61
CA PRO A 144 12.42 -24.35 -7.46
C PRO A 144 13.30 -23.10 -7.63
N ASP A 145 14.29 -23.13 -8.50
CA ASP A 145 15.12 -21.97 -8.82
C ASP A 145 14.44 -21.01 -9.80
N GLY A 146 13.31 -21.44 -10.40
CA GLY A 146 12.58 -20.71 -11.43
C GLY A 146 13.05 -21.07 -12.84
N GLU A 147 12.53 -20.39 -13.83
CA GLU A 147 12.81 -20.62 -15.25
C GLU A 147 13.33 -19.35 -15.90
N MET A 148 14.32 -19.52 -16.78
CA MET A 148 14.83 -18.40 -17.59
C MET A 148 13.98 -18.27 -18.85
N LEU A 149 13.41 -17.08 -19.06
CA LEU A 149 12.69 -16.73 -20.28
C LEU A 149 13.58 -15.88 -21.18
N GLU A 150 13.65 -16.24 -22.46
CA GLU A 150 14.43 -15.51 -23.44
C GLU A 150 13.53 -14.57 -24.27
N ALA A 151 14.04 -13.41 -24.64
CA ALA A 151 13.31 -12.51 -25.51
C ALA A 151 13.01 -13.16 -26.87
N GLY A 152 11.79 -12.99 -27.36
CA GLY A 152 11.28 -13.58 -28.60
C GLY A 152 10.67 -14.98 -28.44
N GLN A 153 10.82 -15.66 -27.30
CA GLN A 153 10.13 -16.94 -27.09
C GLN A 153 8.64 -16.73 -26.84
N ILE A 154 7.85 -17.76 -27.17
CA ILE A 154 6.44 -17.83 -26.78
C ILE A 154 6.34 -18.49 -25.40
N PHE A 155 5.60 -17.84 -24.50
CA PHE A 155 5.34 -18.32 -23.17
C PHE A 155 3.84 -18.28 -22.88
N ARG A 156 3.30 -19.36 -22.34
CA ARG A 156 1.85 -19.51 -22.09
C ARG A 156 1.51 -19.27 -20.63
N PHE A 157 0.47 -18.49 -20.40
CA PHE A 157 -0.27 -18.44 -19.14
C PHE A 157 -1.57 -19.20 -19.34
N ASP A 158 -1.89 -20.14 -18.46
CA ASP A 158 -3.09 -20.96 -18.61
C ASP A 158 -3.72 -21.35 -17.28
N SER A 159 -4.87 -22.03 -17.34
CA SER A 159 -5.65 -22.50 -16.18
C SER A 159 -5.27 -23.89 -15.69
N ASP A 160 -4.21 -24.52 -16.22
CA ASP A 160 -3.70 -25.82 -15.76
C ASP A 160 -2.86 -25.61 -14.49
N GLU A 161 -3.33 -26.14 -13.36
CA GLU A 161 -2.72 -25.98 -12.01
C GLU A 161 -1.39 -26.74 -11.85
N THR A 162 -0.98 -27.56 -12.83
CA THR A 162 0.31 -28.25 -12.75
C THR A 162 1.47 -27.25 -12.70
N PRO A 163 2.55 -27.57 -11.96
CA PRO A 163 3.72 -26.70 -11.92
C PRO A 163 4.24 -26.35 -13.30
N GLY A 164 4.52 -25.07 -13.51
CA GLY A 164 5.00 -24.53 -14.78
C GLY A 164 6.43 -24.94 -15.12
N ASN A 165 6.85 -24.55 -16.31
CA ASN A 165 8.19 -24.75 -16.85
C ASN A 165 8.58 -23.55 -17.71
N ASN A 166 9.65 -23.67 -18.53
CA ASN A 166 10.08 -22.58 -19.41
C ASN A 166 9.14 -22.30 -20.61
N GLN A 167 8.01 -23.00 -20.73
CA GLN A 167 7.03 -22.81 -21.83
C GLN A 167 5.68 -22.32 -21.32
N ARG A 168 5.32 -22.62 -20.06
CA ARG A 168 4.02 -22.27 -19.50
C ARG A 168 4.05 -22.13 -17.99
N VAL A 169 3.05 -21.40 -17.46
CA VAL A 169 2.76 -21.34 -16.02
C VAL A 169 1.26 -21.21 -15.78
N PHE A 170 0.78 -21.81 -14.70
CA PHE A 170 -0.57 -21.60 -14.18
C PHE A 170 -0.81 -20.14 -13.82
N LEU A 171 -1.93 -19.56 -14.24
CA LEU A 171 -2.41 -18.24 -13.85
C LEU A 171 -3.77 -18.40 -13.15
N PRO A 172 -3.83 -18.39 -11.81
CA PRO A 172 -5.06 -18.62 -11.03
C PRO A 172 -6.02 -17.41 -11.07
N HIS A 173 -6.11 -16.75 -12.22
CA HIS A 173 -6.83 -15.52 -12.45
C HIS A 173 -7.51 -15.56 -13.83
N PRO A 174 -8.65 -16.27 -13.96
CA PRO A 174 -9.36 -16.37 -15.23
C PRO A 174 -9.79 -14.99 -15.77
N GLU A 175 -10.07 -14.04 -14.88
CA GLU A 175 -10.41 -12.68 -15.23
C GLU A 175 -9.33 -11.95 -16.06
N ILE A 176 -8.05 -12.31 -15.86
CA ILE A 176 -6.95 -11.75 -16.68
C ILE A 176 -7.01 -12.38 -18.08
N ILE A 177 -7.21 -13.68 -18.14
CA ILE A 177 -7.25 -14.41 -19.42
C ILE A 177 -8.43 -13.89 -20.26
N GLU A 178 -9.57 -13.65 -19.63
CA GLU A 178 -10.78 -13.15 -20.28
C GLU A 178 -10.68 -11.68 -20.71
N ALA A 179 -10.01 -10.84 -19.91
CA ALA A 179 -9.87 -9.40 -20.18
C ALA A 179 -8.70 -9.05 -21.10
N SER A 180 -7.81 -10.00 -21.39
CA SER A 180 -6.62 -9.72 -22.21
C SER A 180 -6.92 -9.90 -23.69
N GLU A 181 -6.44 -8.95 -24.50
CA GLU A 181 -6.54 -8.97 -25.95
C GLU A 181 -5.13 -9.06 -26.59
N ILE A 182 -5.08 -9.43 -27.86
CA ILE A 182 -3.83 -9.45 -28.63
C ILE A 182 -3.23 -8.03 -28.63
N GLY A 183 -1.95 -7.94 -28.26
CA GLY A 183 -1.22 -6.70 -28.12
C GLY A 183 -1.15 -6.14 -26.70
N HIS A 184 -1.98 -6.63 -25.77
CA HIS A 184 -1.89 -6.24 -24.35
C HIS A 184 -0.60 -6.71 -23.71
N GLU A 185 -0.08 -5.92 -22.77
CA GLU A 185 1.15 -6.22 -22.04
C GLU A 185 0.84 -6.85 -20.69
N LEU A 186 1.68 -7.84 -20.30
CA LEU A 186 1.74 -8.33 -18.93
C LEU A 186 3.14 -8.07 -18.38
N LEU A 187 3.18 -7.49 -17.18
CA LEU A 187 4.42 -7.20 -16.45
C LEU A 187 4.53 -8.16 -15.26
N ILE A 188 5.59 -8.96 -15.23
CA ILE A 188 5.83 -9.96 -14.20
C ILE A 188 6.98 -9.53 -13.29
N ASP A 189 6.87 -9.78 -11.98
CA ASP A 189 7.87 -9.43 -10.95
C ASP A 189 8.25 -7.94 -11.03
N ASP A 190 7.23 -7.06 -10.98
CA ASP A 190 7.37 -5.60 -11.06
C ASP A 190 8.04 -5.12 -12.36
N GLY A 191 7.78 -5.83 -13.47
CA GLY A 191 8.28 -5.47 -14.81
C GLY A 191 9.68 -6.00 -15.13
N LYS A 192 10.26 -6.86 -14.30
CA LYS A 192 11.54 -7.53 -14.63
C LYS A 192 11.42 -8.44 -15.84
N VAL A 193 10.25 -9.06 -16.01
CA VAL A 193 9.88 -9.79 -17.21
C VAL A 193 8.66 -9.10 -17.81
N LYS A 194 8.70 -8.82 -19.11
CA LYS A 194 7.62 -8.21 -19.88
C LYS A 194 7.24 -9.12 -21.03
N VAL A 195 5.95 -9.38 -21.16
CA VAL A 195 5.42 -10.16 -22.28
C VAL A 195 4.27 -9.42 -22.95
N VAL A 196 4.02 -9.72 -24.21
CA VAL A 196 2.90 -9.18 -25.00
C VAL A 196 2.02 -10.34 -25.48
N VAL A 197 0.73 -10.23 -25.33
CA VAL A 197 -0.24 -11.24 -25.79
C VAL A 197 -0.24 -11.32 -27.32
N VAL A 198 0.05 -12.49 -27.86
CA VAL A 198 0.04 -12.78 -29.30
C VAL A 198 -1.05 -13.76 -29.71
N GLY A 199 -1.66 -14.45 -28.74
CA GLY A 199 -2.77 -15.35 -28.94
C GLY A 199 -3.61 -15.54 -27.70
N THR A 200 -4.91 -15.70 -27.87
CA THR A 200 -5.86 -15.94 -26.77
C THR A 200 -6.75 -17.12 -27.10
N GLY A 201 -7.18 -17.84 -26.05
CA GLY A 201 -8.15 -18.92 -26.20
C GLY A 201 -8.79 -19.28 -24.87
N PRO A 202 -9.74 -20.25 -24.88
CA PRO A 202 -10.41 -20.65 -23.65
C PRO A 202 -9.41 -21.14 -22.60
N GLY A 203 -9.21 -20.34 -21.54
CA GLY A 203 -8.36 -20.66 -20.42
C GLY A 203 -6.85 -20.49 -20.66
N TYR A 204 -6.41 -19.78 -21.70
CA TYR A 204 -5.00 -19.49 -21.90
C TYR A 204 -4.70 -18.20 -22.66
N LEU A 205 -3.49 -17.68 -22.46
CA LEU A 205 -2.85 -16.60 -23.21
C LEU A 205 -1.49 -17.10 -23.73
N ASP A 206 -1.24 -16.99 -25.02
CA ASP A 206 0.08 -17.14 -25.59
C ASP A 206 0.71 -15.75 -25.71
N CYS A 207 1.88 -15.60 -25.11
CA CYS A 207 2.55 -14.30 -25.02
C CYS A 207 3.96 -14.40 -25.62
N GLU A 208 4.39 -13.38 -26.35
CA GLU A 208 5.78 -13.22 -26.76
C GLU A 208 6.55 -12.49 -25.65
N VAL A 209 7.69 -13.02 -25.25
CA VAL A 209 8.57 -12.43 -24.25
C VAL A 209 9.31 -11.25 -24.90
N VAL A 210 9.02 -10.03 -24.45
CA VAL A 210 9.69 -8.80 -24.91
C VAL A 210 10.92 -8.48 -24.08
N VAL A 211 10.81 -8.62 -22.76
CA VAL A 211 11.95 -8.50 -21.82
C VAL A 211 12.08 -9.82 -21.10
N GLY A 212 13.15 -10.54 -21.42
CA GLY A 212 13.47 -11.82 -20.80
C GLY A 212 14.04 -11.66 -19.40
N GLY A 213 14.02 -12.77 -18.65
CA GLY A 213 14.55 -12.79 -17.29
C GLY A 213 14.12 -14.04 -16.53
N MET A 214 14.59 -14.13 -15.28
CA MET A 214 14.23 -15.23 -14.39
C MET A 214 12.81 -15.03 -13.86
N ILE A 215 11.90 -15.98 -14.17
CA ILE A 215 10.57 -16.06 -13.58
C ILE A 215 10.56 -17.11 -12.47
N LYS A 216 9.93 -16.82 -11.34
CA LYS A 216 9.85 -17.71 -10.17
C LYS A 216 8.41 -17.88 -9.69
N ASP A 217 8.25 -18.74 -8.70
CA ASP A 217 6.97 -19.02 -8.04
C ASP A 217 6.26 -17.74 -7.58
N ARG A 218 4.97 -17.70 -7.82
CA ARG A 218 4.04 -16.73 -7.25
C ARG A 218 4.46 -15.28 -7.47
N LYS A 219 5.05 -14.98 -8.62
CA LYS A 219 5.42 -13.60 -8.99
C LYS A 219 4.18 -12.80 -9.35
N GLY A 220 4.20 -11.51 -8.93
CA GLY A 220 3.15 -10.56 -9.28
C GLY A 220 2.99 -10.42 -10.79
N VAL A 221 1.74 -10.30 -11.23
CA VAL A 221 1.39 -10.00 -12.62
C VAL A 221 0.59 -8.71 -12.65
N ASN A 222 1.03 -7.76 -13.43
CA ASN A 222 0.31 -6.51 -13.70
C ASN A 222 -0.13 -6.47 -15.15
N THR A 223 -1.33 -5.98 -15.38
CA THR A 223 -1.97 -5.87 -16.71
C THR A 223 -2.33 -4.41 -16.98
N PRO A 224 -1.35 -3.59 -17.42
CA PRO A 224 -1.56 -2.14 -17.54
C PRO A 224 -2.64 -1.77 -18.57
N ASP A 225 -2.87 -2.63 -19.57
CA ASP A 225 -3.79 -2.36 -20.67
C ASP A 225 -5.21 -2.93 -20.44
N SER A 226 -5.39 -3.76 -19.38
CA SER A 226 -6.66 -4.45 -19.13
C SER A 226 -7.32 -3.94 -17.86
N ILE A 227 -8.61 -3.58 -17.93
CA ILE A 227 -9.43 -3.32 -16.75
C ILE A 227 -10.05 -4.65 -16.32
N LEU A 228 -9.71 -5.08 -15.12
CA LEU A 228 -10.22 -6.34 -14.58
C LEU A 228 -11.55 -6.13 -13.85
N GLU A 229 -12.51 -7.01 -14.05
CA GLU A 229 -13.80 -6.99 -13.34
C GLU A 229 -13.69 -7.61 -11.94
N ILE A 230 -12.67 -7.22 -11.20
CA ILE A 230 -12.45 -7.65 -9.81
C ILE A 230 -12.56 -6.46 -8.86
N SER A 231 -13.02 -6.72 -7.62
CA SER A 231 -13.00 -5.68 -6.59
C SER A 231 -11.57 -5.44 -6.12
N CYS A 232 -11.18 -4.18 -5.99
CA CYS A 232 -9.92 -3.80 -5.37
C CYS A 232 -9.87 -4.12 -3.87
N LEU A 233 -11.03 -4.43 -3.24
CA LEU A 233 -11.16 -4.82 -1.84
C LEU A 233 -11.49 -6.31 -1.71
N THR A 234 -10.50 -7.09 -1.32
CA THR A 234 -10.71 -8.50 -0.97
C THR A 234 -11.46 -8.63 0.36
N PRO A 235 -12.01 -9.82 0.71
CA PRO A 235 -12.57 -10.06 2.04
C PRO A 235 -11.58 -9.76 3.18
N LYS A 236 -10.29 -10.03 2.96
CA LYS A 236 -9.23 -9.67 3.90
C LYS A 236 -9.10 -8.15 4.05
N ASP A 237 -9.09 -7.41 2.93
CA ASP A 237 -8.96 -5.96 2.96
C ASP A 237 -10.14 -5.29 3.67
N ARG A 238 -11.34 -5.87 3.60
CA ARG A 238 -12.50 -5.37 4.36
C ARG A 238 -12.31 -5.55 5.87
N ALA A 239 -11.81 -6.71 6.30
CA ALA A 239 -11.50 -6.96 7.71
C ALA A 239 -10.34 -6.08 8.19
N ASP A 240 -9.32 -5.87 7.35
CA ASP A 240 -8.22 -4.96 7.63
C ASP A 240 -8.69 -3.51 7.73
N LEU A 241 -9.58 -3.08 6.84
CA LEU A 241 -10.17 -1.74 6.87
C LEU A 241 -10.94 -1.50 8.17
N ASP A 242 -11.81 -2.43 8.57
CA ASP A 242 -12.55 -2.32 9.83
C ASP A 242 -11.59 -2.20 11.02
N TYR A 243 -10.51 -2.97 11.00
CA TYR A 243 -9.49 -2.88 12.04
C TYR A 243 -8.74 -1.55 12.02
N MET A 244 -8.30 -1.06 10.85
CA MET A 244 -7.68 0.25 10.68
C MET A 244 -8.54 1.38 11.25
N LEU A 245 -9.84 1.34 10.95
CA LEU A 245 -10.81 2.32 11.45
C LEU A 245 -10.96 2.22 12.99
N SER A 246 -10.91 1.02 13.54
CA SER A 246 -11.00 0.80 15.00
C SER A 246 -9.80 1.33 15.77
N ILE A 247 -8.60 1.25 15.20
CA ILE A 247 -7.35 1.70 15.83
C ILE A 247 -7.01 3.18 15.55
N GLY A 248 -7.74 3.82 14.62
CA GLY A 248 -7.63 5.24 14.34
C GLY A 248 -6.42 5.63 13.48
N VAL A 249 -6.32 5.04 12.28
CA VAL A 249 -5.38 5.51 11.25
C VAL A 249 -5.86 6.84 10.66
N ASP A 250 -4.92 7.64 10.15
CA ASP A 250 -5.22 8.96 9.56
C ASP A 250 -5.46 8.86 8.05
N TRP A 251 -4.86 7.86 7.41
CA TRP A 251 -4.95 7.58 5.97
C TRP A 251 -5.16 6.10 5.72
N VAL A 252 -5.95 5.79 4.69
CA VAL A 252 -6.08 4.44 4.15
C VAL A 252 -5.59 4.45 2.71
N ALA A 253 -4.57 3.65 2.40
CA ALA A 253 -4.13 3.42 1.03
C ALA A 253 -4.91 2.24 0.45
N LEU A 254 -5.47 2.46 -0.74
CA LEU A 254 -6.19 1.48 -1.52
C LEU A 254 -5.35 1.08 -2.73
N SER A 255 -4.83 -0.15 -2.69
CA SER A 255 -4.05 -0.73 -3.79
C SER A 255 -4.96 -1.21 -4.93
N PHE A 256 -4.41 -1.28 -6.13
CA PHE A 256 -5.10 -1.82 -7.31
C PHE A 256 -6.38 -1.07 -7.71
N VAL A 257 -6.43 0.23 -7.51
CA VAL A 257 -7.54 1.07 -7.99
C VAL A 257 -7.50 1.13 -9.52
N GLN A 258 -8.61 0.76 -10.15
CA GLN A 258 -8.76 0.79 -11.60
C GLN A 258 -9.91 1.69 -12.06
N ARG A 259 -10.91 1.91 -11.20
CA ARG A 259 -12.15 2.61 -11.54
C ARG A 259 -12.53 3.63 -10.46
N PRO A 260 -13.22 4.71 -10.82
CA PRO A 260 -13.75 5.66 -9.84
C PRO A 260 -14.67 5.02 -8.79
N GLU A 261 -15.38 3.94 -9.17
CA GLU A 261 -16.29 3.19 -8.30
C GLU A 261 -15.56 2.55 -7.11
N ASP A 262 -14.31 2.15 -7.28
CA ASP A 262 -13.47 1.61 -6.21
C ASP A 262 -13.29 2.62 -5.07
N ILE A 263 -13.10 3.89 -5.43
CA ILE A 263 -12.99 4.99 -4.45
C ILE A 263 -14.34 5.28 -3.80
N VAL A 264 -15.44 5.20 -4.56
CA VAL A 264 -16.78 5.40 -4.01
C VAL A 264 -17.12 4.29 -3.03
N GLU A 265 -16.74 3.06 -3.32
CA GLU A 265 -16.96 1.91 -2.43
C GLU A 265 -16.25 2.08 -1.09
N ILE A 266 -14.94 2.33 -1.09
CA ILE A 266 -14.18 2.48 0.16
C ILE A 266 -14.66 3.71 0.97
N LYS A 267 -15.03 4.81 0.32
CA LYS A 267 -15.64 5.96 1.01
C LYS A 267 -16.92 5.58 1.74
N ARG A 268 -17.79 4.81 1.10
CA ARG A 268 -19.04 4.33 1.73
C ARG A 268 -18.75 3.46 2.95
N LEU A 269 -17.77 2.55 2.86
CA LEU A 269 -17.37 1.68 3.97
C LEU A 269 -16.85 2.50 5.14
N ILE A 270 -15.94 3.44 4.90
CA ILE A 270 -15.39 4.32 5.94
C ILE A 270 -16.50 5.14 6.63
N MET A 271 -17.41 5.72 5.84
CA MET A 271 -18.51 6.51 6.39
C MET A 271 -19.54 5.66 7.14
N SER A 272 -19.77 4.41 6.70
CA SER A 272 -20.72 3.50 7.37
C SER A 272 -20.18 2.98 8.70
N TYR A 273 -18.86 2.88 8.86
CA TYR A 273 -18.24 2.42 10.11
C TYR A 273 -18.52 3.37 11.28
N ASN A 274 -18.37 4.66 11.06
CA ASN A 274 -18.72 5.69 12.07
C ASN A 274 -19.30 6.94 11.40
N PRO A 275 -20.62 6.99 11.16
CA PRO A 275 -21.28 8.12 10.49
C PRO A 275 -21.16 9.46 11.24
N GLN A 276 -20.84 9.43 12.53
CA GLN A 276 -20.69 10.63 13.38
C GLN A 276 -19.22 11.10 13.44
N ASN A 277 -18.30 10.42 12.75
CA ASN A 277 -16.90 10.83 12.75
C ASN A 277 -16.74 12.11 11.92
N ALA A 278 -16.41 13.21 12.60
CA ALA A 278 -16.15 14.50 11.93
C ALA A 278 -14.86 14.50 11.09
N ASN A 279 -13.93 13.58 11.37
CA ASN A 279 -12.64 13.46 10.70
C ASN A 279 -12.37 12.02 10.30
N PRO A 280 -13.06 11.48 9.27
CA PRO A 280 -12.76 10.15 8.75
C PRO A 280 -11.35 10.13 8.14
N PRO A 281 -10.69 8.97 8.09
CA PRO A 281 -9.39 8.87 7.43
C PRO A 281 -9.48 9.25 5.96
N HIS A 282 -8.41 9.87 5.47
CA HIS A 282 -8.27 10.19 4.06
C HIS A 282 -7.92 8.95 3.24
N ILE A 283 -8.24 8.97 1.94
CA ILE A 283 -7.93 7.86 1.02
C ILE A 283 -6.77 8.27 0.12
N MET A 284 -5.82 7.36 -0.03
CA MET A 284 -4.75 7.40 -1.01
C MET A 284 -4.97 6.24 -1.99
N ALA A 285 -5.04 6.54 -3.28
CA ALA A 285 -5.27 5.59 -4.37
C ALA A 285 -4.14 5.65 -5.40
#